data_a537d2d9b627d6381248cb5491fdbc5e
#
_entry.id   a537d2d9b627d6381248cb5491fdbc5e
#
_cell.length_a   1.000
_cell.length_b   1.000
_cell.length_c   1.000
_cell.angle_alpha   90.00
_cell.angle_beta   90.00
_cell.angle_gamma   90.00
#
_symmetry.space_group_name_H-M   'P 1'
#
loop_
_entity.id
_entity.type
_entity.pdbx_description
1 polymer ?
#
loop_
_entity_poly.entity_id
_entity_poly.type
_entity_poly.pdbx_seq_one_letter_code
_entity_poly.pdbx_strand_id
1 'polypeptide(L)'
;MKVAIVGGTGSFGRALAKRLRGLGYDVHVGSRDAQRGRERAIELGVEGGANEEVVRGADLVVLATKSNAALETARGLVDAIGDTPVLCVASDVAFTDGGVLPGRDQRSLAEELSEIVRGPVASGLQSLSAAHLAGTDLPDEDALVCGDDRGAKVLALELAGGLVAGRAVDVGPLANSRALEAMTAVILNVNREYGVTAGLRLTGLP
;
A
#
# COMPACT_ATOMS: atom_id res chain seq x y z
N MET A 1 5.27 14.75 -7.79
CA MET A 1 5.13 14.24 -6.42
C MET A 1 6.17 13.16 -6.18
N LYS A 2 6.96 13.30 -5.10
CA LYS A 2 7.92 12.30 -4.64
C LYS A 2 7.21 11.27 -3.77
N VAL A 3 7.27 9.99 -4.18
CA VAL A 3 6.64 8.87 -3.46
C VAL A 3 7.72 7.92 -2.95
N ALA A 4 7.83 7.79 -1.64
CA ALA A 4 8.74 6.83 -1.01
C ALA A 4 8.00 5.53 -0.68
N ILE A 5 8.50 4.39 -1.14
CA ILE A 5 7.90 3.07 -0.90
C ILE A 5 8.76 2.30 0.09
N VAL A 6 8.36 2.28 1.35
CA VAL A 6 8.97 1.48 2.42
C VAL A 6 8.58 0.02 2.21
N GLY A 7 9.56 -0.87 2.07
CA GLY A 7 9.31 -2.25 1.62
C GLY A 7 9.21 -2.38 0.09
N GLY A 8 9.72 -1.40 -0.65
CA GLY A 8 9.71 -1.34 -2.11
C GLY A 8 10.42 -2.51 -2.82
N THR A 9 11.19 -3.31 -2.10
CA THR A 9 11.86 -4.50 -2.63
C THR A 9 10.97 -5.76 -2.62
N GLY A 10 9.80 -5.74 -1.97
CA GLY A 10 8.80 -6.81 -1.98
C GLY A 10 8.03 -6.89 -3.31
N SER A 11 7.25 -7.95 -3.53
CA SER A 11 6.50 -8.16 -4.78
C SER A 11 5.52 -7.01 -5.06
N PHE A 12 4.70 -6.63 -4.07
CA PHE A 12 3.75 -5.53 -4.20
C PHE A 12 4.47 -4.18 -4.37
N GLY A 13 5.46 -3.88 -3.52
CA GLY A 13 6.20 -2.62 -3.60
C GLY A 13 6.92 -2.42 -4.93
N ARG A 14 7.49 -3.48 -5.52
CA ARG A 14 8.12 -3.43 -6.86
C ARG A 14 7.10 -3.18 -7.97
N ALA A 15 5.96 -3.88 -7.93
CA ALA A 15 4.89 -3.71 -8.91
C ALA A 15 4.33 -2.27 -8.84
N LEU A 16 4.09 -1.77 -7.63
CA LEU A 16 3.67 -0.41 -7.37
C LEU A 16 4.70 0.62 -7.89
N ALA A 17 5.97 0.44 -7.56
CA ALA A 17 7.04 1.34 -7.99
C ALA A 17 7.13 1.45 -9.52
N LYS A 18 7.08 0.30 -10.23
CA LYS A 18 7.08 0.27 -11.68
C LYS A 18 5.89 1.02 -12.27
N ARG A 19 4.70 0.83 -11.70
CA ARG A 19 3.47 1.46 -12.17
C ARG A 19 3.51 2.98 -11.93
N LEU A 20 3.87 3.42 -10.74
CA LEU A 20 3.96 4.84 -10.39
C LEU A 20 5.02 5.58 -11.22
N ARG A 21 6.18 4.94 -11.46
CA ARG A 21 7.18 5.50 -12.39
C ARG A 21 6.59 5.71 -13.78
N GLY A 22 5.84 4.73 -14.30
CA GLY A 22 5.17 4.84 -15.61
C GLY A 22 4.15 5.98 -15.69
N LEU A 23 3.59 6.38 -14.55
CA LEU A 23 2.69 7.52 -14.41
C LEU A 23 3.41 8.86 -14.18
N GLY A 24 4.75 8.87 -14.16
CA GLY A 24 5.56 10.09 -14.02
C GLY A 24 5.79 10.54 -12.57
N TYR A 25 5.54 9.70 -11.58
CA TYR A 25 5.91 9.99 -10.18
C TYR A 25 7.43 9.88 -9.99
N ASP A 26 7.98 10.70 -9.10
CA ASP A 26 9.34 10.59 -8.60
C ASP A 26 9.38 9.51 -7.51
N VAL A 27 9.73 8.28 -7.90
CA VAL A 27 9.60 7.08 -7.05
C VAL A 27 10.92 6.70 -6.41
N HIS A 28 10.89 6.53 -5.09
CA HIS A 28 12.03 6.08 -4.30
C HIS A 28 11.71 4.79 -3.57
N VAL A 29 12.46 3.71 -3.82
CA VAL A 29 12.23 2.41 -3.15
C VAL A 29 13.18 2.22 -1.98
N GLY A 30 12.59 1.96 -0.81
CA GLY A 30 13.31 1.71 0.43
C GLY A 30 13.45 0.23 0.77
N SER A 31 14.54 -0.09 1.44
CA SER A 31 14.80 -1.39 2.03
C SER A 31 15.45 -1.22 3.42
N ARG A 32 15.34 -2.23 4.28
CA ARG A 32 16.13 -2.30 5.52
C ARG A 32 17.64 -2.42 5.23
N ASP A 33 17.97 -3.07 4.14
CA ASP A 33 19.31 -3.16 3.59
C ASP A 33 19.44 -2.13 2.43
N ALA A 34 20.26 -1.11 2.65
CA ALA A 34 20.46 -0.04 1.69
C ALA A 34 21.02 -0.53 0.35
N GLN A 35 21.92 -1.52 0.36
CA GLN A 35 22.49 -2.08 -0.87
C GLN A 35 21.39 -2.75 -1.70
N ARG A 36 20.57 -3.58 -1.07
CA ARG A 36 19.40 -4.20 -1.73
C ARG A 36 18.41 -3.15 -2.23
N GLY A 37 18.22 -2.06 -1.50
CA GLY A 37 17.38 -0.93 -1.94
C GLY A 37 17.90 -0.34 -3.26
N ARG A 38 19.20 -0.03 -3.33
CA ARG A 38 19.87 0.51 -4.54
C ARG A 38 19.81 -0.45 -5.72
N GLU A 39 20.12 -1.72 -5.51
CA GLU A 39 20.09 -2.74 -6.56
C GLU A 39 18.69 -2.85 -7.20
N ARG A 40 17.65 -2.90 -6.37
CA ARG A 40 16.26 -2.94 -6.86
C ARG A 40 15.83 -1.65 -7.55
N ALA A 41 16.30 -0.52 -7.09
CA ALA A 41 16.04 0.76 -7.73
C ALA A 41 16.59 0.80 -9.16
N ILE A 42 17.82 0.32 -9.36
CA ILE A 42 18.44 0.20 -10.69
C ILE A 42 17.58 -0.67 -11.62
N GLU A 43 17.15 -1.86 -11.16
CA GLU A 43 16.30 -2.76 -11.95
C GLU A 43 14.96 -2.12 -12.34
N LEU A 44 14.41 -1.28 -11.46
CA LEU A 44 13.13 -0.60 -11.67
C LEU A 44 13.30 0.73 -12.43
N GLY A 45 14.51 1.23 -12.56
CA GLY A 45 14.83 2.54 -13.12
C GLY A 45 14.27 3.70 -12.28
N VAL A 46 14.36 3.58 -10.96
CA VAL A 46 13.93 4.57 -9.95
C VAL A 46 15.07 4.83 -8.97
N GLU A 47 14.89 5.76 -8.04
CA GLU A 47 15.83 5.98 -6.95
C GLU A 47 15.61 4.97 -5.81
N GLY A 48 16.64 4.70 -5.00
CA GLY A 48 16.48 3.80 -3.85
C GLY A 48 17.66 3.73 -2.92
N GLY A 49 17.40 3.18 -1.73
CA GLY A 49 18.40 3.11 -0.66
C GLY A 49 17.83 2.49 0.63
N ALA A 50 18.38 2.94 1.76
CA ALA A 50 17.79 2.61 3.05
C ALA A 50 16.40 3.24 3.20
N ASN A 51 15.50 2.60 3.94
CA ASN A 51 14.17 3.16 4.21
C ASN A 51 14.25 4.59 4.75
N GLU A 52 15.16 4.83 5.69
CA GLU A 52 15.35 6.15 6.29
C GLU A 52 15.79 7.23 5.30
N GLU A 53 16.64 6.87 4.33
CA GLU A 53 17.11 7.80 3.29
C GLU A 53 15.97 8.21 2.34
N VAL A 54 15.17 7.23 1.90
CA VAL A 54 14.16 7.45 0.86
C VAL A 54 12.93 8.21 1.36
N VAL A 55 12.56 8.06 2.64
CA VAL A 55 11.37 8.73 3.19
C VAL A 55 11.60 10.22 3.43
N ARG A 56 12.85 10.68 3.58
CA ARG A 56 13.14 12.10 3.82
C ARG A 56 12.72 12.95 2.64
N GLY A 57 11.91 13.97 2.91
CA GLY A 57 11.41 14.92 1.91
C GLY A 57 10.49 14.27 0.86
N ALA A 58 9.86 13.15 1.16
CA ALA A 58 8.78 12.60 0.35
C ALA A 58 7.49 13.42 0.56
N ASP A 59 6.68 13.51 -0.48
CA ASP A 59 5.33 14.07 -0.41
C ASP A 59 4.33 13.04 0.13
N LEU A 60 4.60 11.75 -0.10
CA LEU A 60 3.82 10.62 0.39
C LEU A 60 4.74 9.42 0.68
N VAL A 61 4.59 8.82 1.85
CA VAL A 61 5.24 7.55 2.19
C VAL A 61 4.24 6.42 2.04
N VAL A 62 4.55 5.41 1.23
CA VAL A 62 3.74 4.18 1.12
C VAL A 62 4.39 3.09 1.97
N LEU A 63 3.66 2.59 2.97
CA LEU A 63 4.09 1.47 3.80
C LEU A 63 3.63 0.15 3.19
N ALA A 64 4.53 -0.49 2.43
CA ALA A 64 4.30 -1.75 1.69
C ALA A 64 5.09 -2.93 2.26
N THR A 65 5.31 -2.94 3.57
CA THR A 65 5.99 -4.04 4.27
C THR A 65 5.02 -5.17 4.59
N LYS A 66 5.55 -6.32 4.98
CA LYS A 66 4.73 -7.39 5.55
C LYS A 66 4.10 -6.92 6.86
N SER A 67 2.88 -7.40 7.17
CA SER A 67 2.11 -6.99 8.35
C SER A 67 2.89 -7.12 9.67
N ASN A 68 3.58 -8.24 9.84
CA ASN A 68 4.38 -8.52 11.04
C ASN A 68 5.59 -7.60 11.26
N ALA A 69 5.99 -6.84 10.25
CA ALA A 69 7.11 -5.89 10.35
C ALA A 69 6.66 -4.43 10.19
N ALA A 70 5.39 -4.18 9.86
CA ALA A 70 4.91 -2.86 9.48
C ALA A 70 5.08 -1.83 10.61
N LEU A 71 4.55 -2.13 11.78
CA LEU A 71 4.56 -1.19 12.92
C LEU A 71 5.98 -0.99 13.48
N GLU A 72 6.79 -2.04 13.56
CA GLU A 72 8.18 -1.91 13.98
C GLU A 72 8.98 -1.06 13.00
N THR A 73 8.80 -1.30 11.70
CA THR A 73 9.43 -0.48 10.66
C THR A 73 9.03 0.98 10.78
N ALA A 74 7.74 1.25 11.00
CA ALA A 74 7.23 2.61 11.17
C ALA A 74 7.83 3.30 12.40
N ARG A 75 7.92 2.61 13.55
CA ARG A 75 8.57 3.14 14.78
C ARG A 75 10.02 3.55 14.52
N GLY A 76 10.76 2.75 13.77
CA GLY A 76 12.15 3.06 13.41
C GLY A 76 12.31 4.23 12.44
N LEU A 77 11.22 4.68 11.81
CA LEU A 77 11.24 5.72 10.78
C LEU A 77 10.52 7.01 11.19
N VAL A 78 9.94 7.10 12.40
CA VAL A 78 9.12 8.24 12.84
C VAL A 78 9.81 9.58 12.60
N ASP A 79 11.08 9.70 12.97
CA ASP A 79 11.82 10.95 12.83
C ASP A 79 12.18 11.27 11.37
N ALA A 80 12.40 10.26 10.55
CA ALA A 80 12.71 10.44 9.14
C ALA A 80 11.47 10.75 8.29
N ILE A 81 10.33 10.16 8.64
CA ILE A 81 9.02 10.45 8.03
C ILE A 81 8.54 11.85 8.44
N GLY A 82 8.71 12.23 9.72
CA GLY A 82 8.21 13.49 10.24
C GLY A 82 6.70 13.60 10.11
N ASP A 83 6.22 14.72 9.59
CA ASP A 83 4.80 15.01 9.38
C ASP A 83 4.28 14.59 7.99
N THR A 84 5.10 13.87 7.20
CA THR A 84 4.72 13.41 5.86
C THR A 84 3.54 12.45 5.93
N PRO A 85 2.51 12.60 5.06
CA PRO A 85 1.40 11.66 4.96
C PRO A 85 1.86 10.23 4.67
N VAL A 86 1.20 9.25 5.28
CA VAL A 86 1.51 7.82 5.10
C VAL A 86 0.31 7.09 4.54
N LEU A 87 0.50 6.36 3.44
CA LEU A 87 -0.47 5.41 2.90
C LEU A 87 -0.10 4.00 3.35
N CYS A 88 -0.93 3.40 4.21
CA CYS A 88 -0.80 2.01 4.62
C CYS A 88 -1.48 1.09 3.59
N VAL A 89 -0.69 0.24 2.92
CA VAL A 89 -1.19 -0.76 1.95
C VAL A 89 -1.03 -2.20 2.48
N ALA A 90 -0.52 -2.35 3.69
CA ALA A 90 -0.33 -3.65 4.32
C ALA A 90 -1.67 -4.21 4.81
N SER A 91 -1.82 -5.53 4.75
CA SER A 91 -2.95 -6.27 5.33
C SER A 91 -2.43 -7.33 6.28
N ASP A 92 -3.05 -7.43 7.44
CA ASP A 92 -2.77 -8.52 8.37
C ASP A 92 -3.76 -9.65 8.13
N VAL A 93 -3.24 -10.78 7.67
CA VAL A 93 -4.02 -11.99 7.37
C VAL A 93 -3.36 -13.21 7.97
N ALA A 94 -4.17 -14.14 8.44
CA ALA A 94 -3.74 -15.42 8.99
C ALA A 94 -4.02 -16.55 8.00
N PHE A 95 -2.98 -17.29 7.61
CA PHE A 95 -3.11 -18.49 6.79
C PHE A 95 -3.37 -19.69 7.67
N THR A 96 -4.44 -20.41 7.42
CA THR A 96 -4.88 -21.60 8.14
C THR A 96 -5.16 -22.76 7.17
N ASP A 97 -5.33 -23.98 7.69
CA ASP A 97 -5.73 -25.14 6.87
C ASP A 97 -7.10 -24.92 6.21
N GLY A 98 -8.00 -24.19 6.88
CA GLY A 98 -9.35 -23.87 6.38
C GLY A 98 -9.40 -22.70 5.42
N GLY A 99 -8.31 -21.97 5.21
CA GLY A 99 -8.26 -20.79 4.33
C GLY A 99 -7.53 -19.61 4.96
N VAL A 100 -7.78 -18.44 4.40
CA VAL A 100 -7.19 -17.18 4.87
C VAL A 100 -8.23 -16.43 5.69
N LEU A 101 -7.86 -15.98 6.88
CA LEU A 101 -8.70 -15.22 7.80
C LEU A 101 -8.12 -13.83 8.02
N PRO A 102 -8.93 -12.84 8.43
CA PRO A 102 -8.40 -11.59 8.96
C PRO A 102 -7.47 -11.88 10.14
N GLY A 103 -6.31 -11.23 10.18
CA GLY A 103 -5.32 -11.44 11.24
C GLY A 103 -5.58 -10.61 12.51
N ARG A 104 -6.52 -9.63 12.42
CA ARG A 104 -6.83 -8.69 13.51
C ARG A 104 -8.34 -8.53 13.69
N ASP A 105 -8.78 -8.47 14.94
CA ASP A 105 -10.21 -8.39 15.28
C ASP A 105 -10.67 -6.97 15.62
N GLN A 106 -9.87 -6.22 16.38
CA GLN A 106 -10.30 -4.95 16.96
C GLN A 106 -9.81 -3.72 16.23
N ARG A 107 -8.56 -3.72 15.78
CA ARG A 107 -7.90 -2.58 15.14
C ARG A 107 -7.11 -3.03 13.92
N SER A 108 -7.14 -2.22 12.88
CA SER A 108 -6.32 -2.41 11.69
C SER A 108 -4.86 -2.01 11.93
N LEU A 109 -3.97 -2.44 11.02
CA LEU A 109 -2.60 -1.93 10.97
C LEU A 109 -2.55 -0.41 10.78
N ALA A 110 -3.44 0.13 9.95
CA ALA A 110 -3.48 1.56 9.67
C ALA A 110 -3.91 2.38 10.89
N GLU A 111 -4.86 1.89 11.70
CA GLU A 111 -5.25 2.54 12.97
C GLU A 111 -4.11 2.52 14.00
N GLU A 112 -3.39 1.41 14.14
CA GLU A 112 -2.23 1.36 15.04
C GLU A 112 -1.05 2.20 14.49
N LEU A 113 -0.88 2.25 13.17
CA LEU A 113 0.13 3.09 12.52
C LEU A 113 -0.11 4.57 12.82
N SER A 114 -1.38 5.01 12.81
CA SER A 114 -1.74 6.41 13.08
C SER A 114 -1.38 6.88 14.49
N GLU A 115 -1.18 5.97 15.44
CA GLU A 115 -0.69 6.30 16.79
C GLU A 115 0.84 6.35 16.88
N ILE A 116 1.53 5.85 15.85
CA ILE A 116 3.00 5.76 15.83
C ILE A 116 3.61 6.94 15.07
N VAL A 117 3.10 7.22 13.86
CA VAL A 117 3.63 8.28 12.99
C VAL A 117 3.03 9.65 13.36
N ARG A 118 3.75 10.73 13.06
CA ARG A 118 3.27 12.10 13.32
C ARG A 118 2.37 12.61 12.20
N GLY A 119 2.68 12.22 10.96
CA GLY A 119 1.91 12.60 9.79
C GLY A 119 0.56 11.88 9.72
N PRO A 120 -0.40 12.42 8.95
CA PRO A 120 -1.70 11.79 8.79
C PRO A 120 -1.60 10.47 8.03
N VAL A 121 -2.47 9.51 8.39
CA VAL A 121 -2.52 8.17 7.78
C VAL A 121 -3.77 8.02 6.93
N ALA A 122 -3.58 7.56 5.70
CA ALA A 122 -4.60 6.94 4.87
C ALA A 122 -4.34 5.44 4.72
N SER A 123 -5.34 4.68 4.38
CA SER A 123 -5.23 3.24 4.11
C SER A 123 -5.95 2.91 2.81
N GLY A 124 -5.39 2.00 2.00
CA GLY A 124 -5.99 1.64 0.73
C GLY A 124 -5.17 0.63 -0.06
N LEU A 125 -5.72 0.23 -1.21
CA LEU A 125 -5.10 -0.70 -2.16
C LEU A 125 -5.04 -2.17 -1.71
N GLN A 126 -5.65 -2.55 -0.59
CA GLN A 126 -5.61 -3.92 -0.07
C GLN A 126 -6.30 -4.94 -0.99
N SER A 127 -7.21 -4.48 -1.86
CA SER A 127 -7.85 -5.32 -2.89
C SER A 127 -6.97 -5.58 -4.11
N LEU A 128 -5.94 -4.75 -4.34
CA LEU A 128 -5.08 -4.86 -5.52
C LEU A 128 -4.02 -5.96 -5.33
N SER A 129 -3.87 -6.80 -6.33
CA SER A 129 -2.81 -7.82 -6.33
C SER A 129 -1.51 -7.30 -6.94
N ALA A 130 -0.38 -7.79 -6.44
CA ALA A 130 0.93 -7.53 -7.06
C ALA A 130 0.99 -8.02 -8.52
N ALA A 131 0.27 -9.12 -8.85
CA ALA A 131 0.22 -9.68 -10.20
C ALA A 131 -0.51 -8.73 -11.15
N HIS A 132 -1.66 -8.18 -10.74
CA HIS A 132 -2.40 -7.19 -11.53
C HIS A 132 -1.59 -5.91 -11.75
N LEU A 133 -0.96 -5.38 -10.71
CA LEU A 133 -0.11 -4.20 -10.82
C LEU A 133 1.13 -4.42 -11.71
N ALA A 134 1.66 -5.65 -11.76
CA ALA A 134 2.80 -5.99 -12.61
C ALA A 134 2.44 -6.21 -14.09
N GLY A 135 1.17 -6.36 -14.42
CA GLY A 135 0.67 -6.55 -15.77
C GLY A 135 0.97 -5.37 -16.70
N THR A 136 0.67 -5.52 -17.99
CA THR A 136 0.82 -4.44 -18.99
C THR A 136 -0.31 -3.44 -18.88
N ASP A 137 -1.53 -3.92 -18.75
CA ASP A 137 -2.73 -3.10 -18.71
C ASP A 137 -3.08 -2.69 -17.27
N LEU A 138 -3.89 -1.66 -17.14
CA LEU A 138 -4.49 -1.30 -15.85
C LEU A 138 -5.54 -2.36 -15.48
N PRO A 139 -5.53 -2.88 -14.24
CA PRO A 139 -6.53 -3.84 -13.82
C PRO A 139 -7.94 -3.22 -13.82
N ASP A 140 -8.93 -3.96 -14.36
CA ASP A 140 -10.34 -3.54 -14.40
C ASP A 140 -11.01 -3.79 -13.04
N GLU A 141 -10.56 -3.06 -12.04
CA GLU A 141 -11.04 -3.12 -10.66
C GLU A 141 -11.08 -1.73 -10.05
N ASP A 142 -11.78 -1.56 -8.92
CA ASP A 142 -11.82 -0.33 -8.15
C ASP A 142 -10.78 -0.40 -7.01
N ALA A 143 -10.07 0.71 -6.79
CA ALA A 143 -9.14 0.87 -5.68
C ALA A 143 -9.82 1.64 -4.54
N LEU A 144 -9.90 1.04 -3.36
CA LEU A 144 -10.55 1.63 -2.20
C LEU A 144 -9.54 2.36 -1.33
N VAL A 145 -9.93 3.53 -0.81
CA VAL A 145 -9.10 4.35 0.09
C VAL A 145 -9.95 4.91 1.22
N CYS A 146 -9.44 4.88 2.44
CA CYS A 146 -10.03 5.52 3.61
C CYS A 146 -8.99 6.35 4.36
N GLY A 147 -9.46 7.27 5.21
CA GLY A 147 -8.60 8.12 6.03
C GLY A 147 -9.40 9.26 6.66
N ASP A 148 -8.90 9.82 7.75
CA ASP A 148 -9.56 10.91 8.46
C ASP A 148 -9.07 12.28 7.98
N ASP A 149 -7.78 12.38 7.61
CA ASP A 149 -7.23 13.62 7.05
C ASP A 149 -7.57 13.75 5.56
N ARG A 150 -8.14 14.89 5.19
CA ARG A 150 -8.54 15.16 3.81
C ARG A 150 -7.37 15.22 2.84
N GLY A 151 -6.24 15.82 3.26
CA GLY A 151 -5.05 15.97 2.40
C GLY A 151 -4.41 14.64 2.09
N ALA A 152 -4.14 13.82 3.11
CA ALA A 152 -3.60 12.48 2.96
C ALA A 152 -4.51 11.59 2.09
N LYS A 153 -5.83 11.67 2.29
CA LYS A 153 -6.79 10.90 1.52
C LYS A 153 -6.84 11.32 0.04
N VAL A 154 -6.75 12.61 -0.26
CA VAL A 154 -6.69 13.11 -1.64
C VAL A 154 -5.43 12.58 -2.34
N LEU A 155 -4.25 12.64 -1.71
CA LEU A 155 -3.01 12.10 -2.28
C LEU A 155 -3.12 10.59 -2.54
N ALA A 156 -3.70 9.86 -1.59
CA ALA A 156 -3.89 8.41 -1.73
C ALA A 156 -4.89 8.05 -2.85
N LEU A 157 -6.00 8.81 -2.99
CA LEU A 157 -6.97 8.63 -4.06
C LEU A 157 -6.40 8.97 -5.43
N GLU A 158 -5.61 10.04 -5.55
CA GLU A 158 -4.93 10.39 -6.79
C GLU A 158 -3.98 9.27 -7.24
N LEU A 159 -3.15 8.78 -6.32
CA LEU A 159 -2.27 7.65 -6.58
C LEU A 159 -3.07 6.40 -6.98
N ALA A 160 -4.12 6.06 -6.24
CA ALA A 160 -4.96 4.90 -6.46
C ALA A 160 -5.64 4.93 -7.85
N GLY A 161 -6.14 6.09 -8.28
CA GLY A 161 -6.81 6.28 -9.57
C GLY A 161 -5.90 5.99 -10.76
N GLY A 162 -4.60 6.25 -10.64
CA GLY A 162 -3.63 5.91 -11.68
C GLY A 162 -3.28 4.42 -11.77
N LEU A 163 -3.66 3.61 -10.78
CA LEU A 163 -3.29 2.20 -10.70
C LEU A 163 -4.32 1.25 -11.31
N VAL A 164 -5.54 1.70 -11.56
CA VAL A 164 -6.68 0.89 -12.00
C VAL A 164 -7.37 1.51 -13.21
N ALA A 165 -8.00 0.69 -14.05
CA ALA A 165 -8.90 1.15 -15.11
C ALA A 165 -10.31 1.49 -14.57
N GLY A 166 -10.63 0.99 -13.38
CA GLY A 166 -11.83 1.35 -12.63
C GLY A 166 -11.67 2.68 -11.90
N ARG A 167 -12.16 2.78 -10.68
CA ARG A 167 -12.23 4.01 -9.90
C ARG A 167 -11.38 3.94 -8.64
N ALA A 168 -10.85 5.08 -8.22
CA ALA A 168 -10.43 5.28 -6.84
C ALA A 168 -11.64 5.76 -6.01
N VAL A 169 -12.01 5.01 -4.99
CA VAL A 169 -13.22 5.25 -4.22
C VAL A 169 -12.89 5.57 -2.77
N ASP A 170 -13.35 6.75 -2.32
CA ASP A 170 -13.31 7.12 -0.89
C ASP A 170 -14.34 6.30 -0.13
N VAL A 171 -13.88 5.47 0.79
CA VAL A 171 -14.74 4.63 1.63
C VAL A 171 -14.81 5.12 3.08
N GLY A 172 -14.55 6.41 3.30
CA GLY A 172 -14.84 7.09 4.56
C GLY A 172 -13.67 7.15 5.54
N PRO A 173 -13.93 7.04 6.85
CA PRO A 173 -12.94 7.26 7.91
C PRO A 173 -11.91 6.13 7.97
N LEU A 174 -10.75 6.41 8.62
CA LEU A 174 -9.64 5.46 8.78
C LEU A 174 -10.09 4.14 9.45
N ALA A 175 -11.09 4.17 10.31
CA ALA A 175 -11.66 2.98 10.93
C ALA A 175 -12.17 1.93 9.92
N ASN A 176 -12.51 2.33 8.69
CA ASN A 176 -12.88 1.42 7.61
C ASN A 176 -11.70 0.62 7.04
N SER A 177 -10.46 0.97 7.41
CA SER A 177 -9.29 0.16 7.06
C SER A 177 -9.36 -1.27 7.58
N ARG A 178 -10.08 -1.54 8.67
CA ARG A 178 -10.36 -2.91 9.15
C ARG A 178 -11.05 -3.76 8.09
N ALA A 179 -12.07 -3.19 7.45
CA ALA A 179 -12.78 -3.88 6.37
C ALA A 179 -11.90 -4.05 5.14
N LEU A 180 -11.07 -3.05 4.80
CA LEU A 180 -10.15 -3.13 3.67
C LEU A 180 -9.06 -4.21 3.89
N GLU A 181 -8.48 -4.28 5.07
CA GLU A 181 -7.50 -5.32 5.40
C GLU A 181 -8.14 -6.71 5.40
N ALA A 182 -9.35 -6.85 5.98
CA ALA A 182 -10.10 -8.10 5.97
C ALA A 182 -10.52 -8.54 4.55
N MET A 183 -10.77 -7.60 3.63
CA MET A 183 -11.09 -7.89 2.23
C MET A 183 -9.96 -8.65 1.54
N THR A 184 -8.71 -8.45 1.92
CA THR A 184 -7.58 -9.25 1.42
C THR A 184 -7.80 -10.74 1.68
N ALA A 185 -8.28 -11.12 2.88
CA ALA A 185 -8.56 -12.53 3.18
C ALA A 185 -9.68 -13.08 2.29
N VAL A 186 -10.73 -12.30 2.04
CA VAL A 186 -11.83 -12.69 1.13
C VAL A 186 -11.30 -12.94 -0.28
N ILE A 187 -10.53 -11.99 -0.84
CA ILE A 187 -9.98 -12.11 -2.19
C ILE A 187 -9.04 -13.30 -2.31
N LEU A 188 -8.17 -13.53 -1.31
CA LEU A 188 -7.24 -14.67 -1.31
C LEU A 188 -7.98 -16.02 -1.27
N ASN A 189 -9.09 -16.13 -0.53
CA ASN A 189 -9.93 -17.33 -0.54
C ASN A 189 -10.63 -17.54 -1.89
N VAL A 190 -11.15 -16.48 -2.51
CA VAL A 190 -11.71 -16.54 -3.88
C VAL A 190 -10.64 -17.00 -4.87
N ASN A 191 -9.44 -16.43 -4.80
CA ASN A 191 -8.33 -16.82 -5.67
C ASN A 191 -7.98 -18.30 -5.52
N ARG A 192 -7.95 -18.81 -4.28
CA ARG A 192 -7.67 -20.21 -3.98
C ARG A 192 -8.77 -21.14 -4.50
N GLU A 193 -10.04 -20.79 -4.28
CA GLU A 193 -11.18 -21.63 -4.65
C GLU A 193 -11.37 -21.75 -6.16
N TYR A 194 -11.22 -20.61 -6.86
CA TYR A 194 -11.51 -20.53 -8.30
C TYR A 194 -10.28 -20.55 -9.21
N GLY A 195 -9.06 -20.58 -8.63
CA GLY A 195 -7.82 -20.61 -9.42
C GLY A 195 -7.59 -19.33 -10.25
N VAL A 196 -8.00 -18.17 -9.74
CA VAL A 196 -7.96 -16.88 -10.44
C VAL A 196 -7.12 -15.85 -9.66
N THR A 197 -6.93 -14.68 -10.26
CA THR A 197 -6.53 -13.47 -9.55
C THR A 197 -7.74 -12.53 -9.56
N ALA A 198 -8.52 -12.53 -8.50
CA ALA A 198 -9.72 -11.71 -8.38
C ALA A 198 -9.37 -10.26 -8.02
N GLY A 199 -10.14 -9.34 -8.54
CA GLY A 199 -10.21 -7.93 -8.14
C GLY A 199 -11.56 -7.59 -7.54
N LEU A 200 -11.73 -6.35 -7.11
CA LEU A 200 -12.96 -5.81 -6.56
C LEU A 200 -13.53 -4.75 -7.48
N ARG A 201 -14.83 -4.81 -7.72
CA ARG A 201 -15.56 -3.75 -8.41
C ARG A 201 -16.86 -3.42 -7.69
N LEU A 202 -17.10 -2.14 -7.41
CA LEU A 202 -18.32 -1.66 -6.80
C LEU A 202 -19.33 -1.30 -7.91
N THR A 203 -20.50 -1.88 -7.86
CA THR A 203 -21.60 -1.56 -8.80
C THR A 203 -22.50 -0.45 -8.25
N GLY A 204 -23.16 0.29 -9.13
CA GLY A 204 -24.09 1.36 -8.75
C GLY A 204 -23.47 2.71 -8.45
N LEU A 205 -22.16 2.85 -8.62
CA LEU A 205 -21.49 4.16 -8.61
C LEU A 205 -21.53 4.78 -10.01
N PRO A 206 -21.60 6.14 -10.12
CA PRO A 206 -21.57 6.83 -11.40
C PRO A 206 -20.27 6.64 -12.15
#